data_28bf0eaa8ef8bcf099b4555acd4cf4a3
#
_entry.id   28bf0eaa8ef8bcf099b4555acd4cf4a3
#
_cell.length_a   1.000
_cell.length_b   1.000
_cell.length_c   1.000
_cell.angle_alpha   90.00
_cell.angle_beta   90.00
_cell.angle_gamma   90.00
#
_symmetry.space_group_name_H-M   'P 1'
#
loop_
_entity.id
_entity.type
_entity.pdbx_description
1 polymer ?
#
loop_
_entity_poly.entity_id
_entity_poly.type
_entity_poly.pdbx_seq_one_letter_code
_entity_poly.pdbx_strand_id
1 'polypeptide(L)'
;MSKRRSHRRQQPVTAQSVQEGEFIPRQGGRAEAFTFGDPMPVLDGRGILDYLECWSNGRWYEPPLSMEGLAKAVGSSVYLQSGLKFKRNMLAKTFIPHRLLSRATFEQFSLDWLTFGSAYLEQPRSRLGTRMPLQAPLAKYIRRGTDLETFYQVRSWKDEHEFEKGSVIQLREADINQEIYGVPEWFCALQSALLNESATLFRRKYYNNGSHAGFILYMTDAAQNEEDIDALRTALKTAKGPGNFRNLFVYAPNGKKEGIQLIPVSEVAAKDEFGSIKNISRDDQLAGLRVYPQLMGVVPQNAGGFGSISDAAAVWASLELEPMQARLLQVNELLGEEVIQFKRIELA
;
A
#
# COMPACT_ATOMS: atom_id res chain seq x y z
N MET A 1 -60.12 1.23 2.79
CA MET A 1 -59.26 0.87 3.94
C MET A 1 -57.87 0.49 3.42
N SER A 2 -56.96 1.44 3.44
CA SER A 2 -55.60 1.29 2.92
C SER A 2 -54.62 1.30 4.09
N LYS A 3 -53.89 0.19 4.29
CA LYS A 3 -52.88 0.06 5.33
C LYS A 3 -51.54 0.66 4.80
N ARG A 4 -51.11 1.79 5.33
CA ARG A 4 -49.77 2.34 5.15
C ARG A 4 -48.76 1.46 5.88
N ARG A 5 -47.78 0.88 5.14
CA ARG A 5 -46.58 0.26 5.70
C ARG A 5 -45.58 1.39 5.99
N SER A 6 -45.21 1.55 7.26
CA SER A 6 -44.14 2.44 7.70
C SER A 6 -42.79 1.81 7.40
N HIS A 7 -41.97 2.43 6.54
CA HIS A 7 -40.57 2.09 6.39
C HIS A 7 -39.79 2.61 7.60
N ARG A 8 -39.31 1.69 8.39
CA ARG A 8 -38.39 1.94 9.50
C ARG A 8 -37.01 2.19 8.89
N ARG A 9 -36.55 3.44 8.85
CA ARG A 9 -35.15 3.79 8.51
C ARG A 9 -34.24 3.14 9.54
N GLN A 10 -33.36 2.26 9.09
CA GLN A 10 -32.21 1.82 9.89
C GLN A 10 -31.20 2.97 9.95
N GLN A 11 -30.88 3.40 11.15
CA GLN A 11 -29.81 4.36 11.42
C GLN A 11 -28.46 3.65 11.22
N PRO A 12 -27.43 4.34 10.71
CA PRO A 12 -26.09 3.78 10.61
C PRO A 12 -25.55 3.51 12.02
N VAL A 13 -25.00 2.32 12.20
CA VAL A 13 -24.31 1.93 13.43
C VAL A 13 -23.02 2.75 13.49
N THR A 14 -23.01 3.75 14.30
CA THR A 14 -21.80 4.51 14.67
C THR A 14 -20.88 3.56 15.42
N ALA A 15 -19.63 3.43 14.95
CA ALA A 15 -18.61 2.72 15.67
C ALA A 15 -18.44 3.37 17.05
N GLN A 16 -18.85 2.65 18.07
CA GLN A 16 -18.61 3.07 19.45
C GLN A 16 -17.10 3.00 19.68
N SER A 17 -16.52 4.17 19.93
CA SER A 17 -15.24 4.27 20.64
C SER A 17 -15.38 3.42 21.91
N VAL A 18 -14.47 2.47 22.09
CA VAL A 18 -14.37 1.71 23.32
C VAL A 18 -14.02 2.71 24.42
N GLN A 19 -15.04 3.13 25.15
CA GLN A 19 -14.86 3.90 26.38
C GLN A 19 -14.11 3.02 27.38
N GLU A 20 -13.12 3.58 28.02
CA GLU A 20 -12.48 3.03 29.20
C GLU A 20 -13.57 2.55 30.17
N GLY A 21 -13.62 1.22 30.38
CA GLY A 21 -14.64 0.62 31.22
C GLY A 21 -14.56 1.14 32.65
N GLU A 22 -15.60 1.80 33.09
CA GLU A 22 -15.80 2.13 34.48
C GLU A 22 -15.92 0.85 35.32
N PHE A 23 -15.01 0.67 36.23
CA PHE A 23 -14.90 -0.49 37.11
C PHE A 23 -15.79 -0.29 38.33
N ILE A 24 -16.74 -1.17 38.57
CA ILE A 24 -17.59 -1.17 39.75
C ILE A 24 -16.81 -1.87 40.90
N PRO A 25 -16.46 -1.20 41.99
CA PRO A 25 -15.71 -1.82 43.10
C PRO A 25 -16.60 -2.71 43.96
N ARG A 26 -16.24 -4.01 44.05
CA ARG A 26 -16.71 -4.88 45.10
C ARG A 26 -15.71 -4.84 46.25
N GLN A 27 -16.23 -4.79 47.50
CA GLN A 27 -15.39 -4.87 48.73
C GLN A 27 -14.56 -6.18 48.73
N GLY A 28 -13.23 -6.03 48.69
CA GLY A 28 -12.28 -7.16 48.74
C GLY A 28 -11.33 -7.15 47.54
N GLY A 29 -10.31 -6.33 47.53
CA GLY A 29 -9.19 -6.33 46.57
C GLY A 29 -9.54 -5.95 45.13
N ARG A 30 -8.87 -4.97 44.59
CA ARG A 30 -9.07 -4.43 43.25
C ARG A 30 -8.27 -5.25 42.22
N ALA A 31 -8.93 -5.93 41.27
CA ALA A 31 -8.24 -6.55 40.16
C ALA A 31 -8.13 -5.51 39.01
N GLU A 32 -6.92 -5.27 38.53
CA GLU A 32 -6.67 -4.33 37.46
C GLU A 32 -5.95 -5.01 36.28
N ALA A 33 -6.43 -4.74 35.08
CA ALA A 33 -5.80 -5.19 33.86
C ALA A 33 -5.61 -4.00 32.88
N PHE A 34 -4.46 -3.91 32.26
CA PHE A 34 -4.21 -2.93 31.22
C PHE A 34 -3.34 -3.49 30.10
N THR A 35 -3.51 -2.97 28.89
CA THR A 35 -2.74 -3.35 27.71
C THR A 35 -1.96 -2.15 27.17
N PHE A 36 -0.81 -2.41 26.58
CA PHE A 36 -0.02 -1.40 25.89
C PHE A 36 -0.41 -1.40 24.40
N GLY A 37 -0.78 -0.23 23.88
CA GLY A 37 -1.36 0.02 22.56
C GLY A 37 -0.88 -0.83 21.38
N ASP A 38 -1.73 -0.93 20.36
CA ASP A 38 -1.52 -1.76 19.17
C ASP A 38 -0.51 -1.18 18.19
N PRO A 39 0.20 -2.02 17.40
CA PRO A 39 1.01 -1.52 16.29
C PRO A 39 0.12 -0.88 15.26
N MET A 40 0.38 0.39 14.95
CA MET A 40 -0.33 1.11 13.91
C MET A 40 0.33 0.82 12.56
N PRO A 41 -0.40 0.33 11.55
CA PRO A 41 0.11 0.23 10.20
C PRO A 41 0.41 1.63 9.63
N VAL A 42 1.39 1.73 8.75
CA VAL A 42 1.73 3.00 8.06
C VAL A 42 0.61 3.43 7.13
N LEU A 43 -0.14 2.46 6.63
CA LEU A 43 -1.31 2.66 5.78
C LEU A 43 -2.58 2.17 6.49
N ASP A 44 -3.55 3.09 6.62
CA ASP A 44 -4.93 2.70 6.83
C ASP A 44 -5.51 2.31 5.45
N GLY A 45 -5.64 1.02 5.19
CA GLY A 45 -6.08 0.51 3.89
C GLY A 45 -7.52 0.89 3.49
N ARG A 46 -8.30 1.49 4.38
CA ARG A 46 -9.73 1.76 4.17
C ARG A 46 -10.02 2.62 2.95
N GLY A 47 -9.28 3.71 2.78
CA GLY A 47 -9.50 4.63 1.65
C GLY A 47 -9.05 4.08 0.29
N ILE A 48 -8.33 2.96 0.24
CA ILE A 48 -7.88 2.32 -1.01
C ILE A 48 -8.83 1.20 -1.41
N LEU A 49 -9.44 0.52 -0.43
CA LEU A 49 -10.31 -0.63 -0.66
C LEU A 49 -11.72 -0.24 -1.09
N ASP A 50 -12.12 1.00 -0.90
CA ASP A 50 -13.40 1.56 -1.33
C ASP A 50 -13.32 1.88 -2.83
N TYR A 51 -13.36 0.84 -3.66
CA TYR A 51 -13.45 0.97 -5.11
C TYR A 51 -14.82 1.51 -5.49
N LEU A 52 -14.83 2.70 -6.07
CA LEU A 52 -16.04 3.40 -6.49
C LEU A 52 -16.04 3.61 -8.00
N GLU A 53 -17.23 3.69 -8.59
CA GLU A 53 -17.35 4.23 -9.94
C GLU A 53 -16.91 5.70 -9.98
N CYS A 54 -16.40 6.16 -11.13
CA CYS A 54 -16.04 7.56 -11.29
C CYS A 54 -17.28 8.44 -11.11
N TRP A 55 -17.21 9.41 -10.21
CA TRP A 55 -18.24 10.40 -10.05
C TRP A 55 -17.74 11.78 -10.45
N SER A 56 -18.64 12.65 -10.88
CA SER A 56 -18.33 14.02 -11.29
C SER A 56 -18.69 15.02 -10.21
N ASN A 57 -17.80 15.98 -9.97
CA ASN A 57 -18.09 17.15 -9.15
C ASN A 57 -18.65 18.34 -9.96
N GLY A 58 -18.99 18.12 -11.23
CA GLY A 58 -19.50 19.14 -12.16
C GLY A 58 -18.43 19.79 -13.05
N ARG A 59 -17.13 19.70 -12.68
CA ARG A 59 -15.98 20.20 -13.49
C ARG A 59 -15.14 19.05 -14.02
N TRP A 60 -14.83 18.07 -13.18
CA TRP A 60 -14.04 16.91 -13.55
C TRP A 60 -14.58 15.65 -12.89
N TYR A 61 -14.12 14.51 -13.35
CA TYR A 61 -14.35 13.21 -12.74
C TYR A 61 -13.28 12.94 -11.67
N GLU A 62 -13.71 12.48 -10.51
CA GLU A 62 -12.79 11.96 -9.49
C GLU A 62 -12.36 10.53 -9.83
N PRO A 63 -11.10 10.18 -9.58
CA PRO A 63 -10.62 8.82 -9.81
C PRO A 63 -11.37 7.79 -8.95
N PRO A 64 -11.55 6.55 -9.48
CA PRO A 64 -12.26 5.49 -8.78
C PRO A 64 -11.54 5.01 -7.52
N LEU A 65 -10.24 5.22 -7.46
CA LEU A 65 -9.35 4.86 -6.35
C LEU A 65 -8.64 6.10 -5.84
N SER A 66 -8.35 6.13 -4.55
CA SER A 66 -7.51 7.18 -3.98
C SER A 66 -6.11 7.15 -4.58
N MET A 67 -5.77 8.12 -5.40
CA MET A 67 -4.44 8.24 -6.00
C MET A 67 -3.35 8.42 -4.93
N GLU A 68 -3.64 9.13 -3.85
CA GLU A 68 -2.74 9.26 -2.71
C GLU A 68 -2.57 7.92 -1.99
N GLY A 69 -3.66 7.17 -1.85
CA GLY A 69 -3.64 5.82 -1.29
C GLY A 69 -2.80 4.85 -2.13
N LEU A 70 -2.96 4.85 -3.45
CA LEU A 70 -2.14 4.04 -4.37
C LEU A 70 -0.66 4.39 -4.25
N ALA A 71 -0.33 5.70 -4.23
CA ALA A 71 1.05 6.16 -4.08
C ALA A 71 1.68 5.68 -2.76
N LYS A 72 0.93 5.69 -1.66
CA LYS A 72 1.38 5.17 -0.36
C LYS A 72 1.51 3.65 -0.37
N ALA A 73 0.55 2.96 -0.99
CA ALA A 73 0.54 1.49 -1.07
C ALA A 73 1.78 0.93 -1.79
N VAL A 74 2.29 1.61 -2.80
CA VAL A 74 3.55 1.23 -3.46
C VAL A 74 4.71 1.16 -2.46
N GLY A 75 4.72 2.03 -1.45
CA GLY A 75 5.74 2.05 -0.40
C GLY A 75 5.54 1.02 0.73
N SER A 76 4.39 0.36 0.80
CA SER A 76 4.07 -0.58 1.88
C SER A 76 4.89 -1.87 1.81
N SER A 77 5.24 -2.33 0.61
CA SER A 77 5.99 -3.55 0.41
C SER A 77 7.23 -3.35 -0.46
N VAL A 78 8.32 -3.96 -0.03
CA VAL A 78 9.59 -4.00 -0.77
C VAL A 78 9.40 -4.62 -2.16
N TYR A 79 8.61 -5.68 -2.24
CA TYR A 79 8.42 -6.45 -3.48
C TYR A 79 7.59 -5.69 -4.49
N LEU A 80 6.53 -5.02 -4.04
CA LEU A 80 5.68 -4.21 -4.90
C LEU A 80 6.47 -3.05 -5.51
N GLN A 81 7.14 -2.26 -4.66
CA GLN A 81 7.94 -1.13 -5.14
C GLN A 81 9.07 -1.55 -6.07
N SER A 82 9.81 -2.61 -5.70
CA SER A 82 10.92 -3.10 -6.52
C SER A 82 10.46 -3.63 -7.85
N GLY A 83 9.34 -4.36 -7.90
CA GLY A 83 8.79 -4.89 -9.14
C GLY A 83 8.31 -3.80 -10.10
N LEU A 84 7.64 -2.75 -9.60
CA LEU A 84 7.26 -1.59 -10.42
C LEU A 84 8.49 -0.87 -10.98
N LYS A 85 9.52 -0.65 -10.14
CA LYS A 85 10.78 -0.05 -10.58
C LYS A 85 11.53 -0.92 -11.57
N PHE A 86 11.48 -2.25 -11.42
CA PHE A 86 12.06 -3.18 -12.37
C PHE A 86 11.40 -3.02 -13.75
N LYS A 87 10.07 -3.08 -13.85
CA LYS A 87 9.34 -2.87 -15.10
C LYS A 87 9.69 -1.52 -15.73
N ARG A 88 9.66 -0.42 -14.97
CA ARG A 88 10.05 0.91 -15.43
C ARG A 88 11.49 0.95 -15.95
N ASN A 89 12.44 0.32 -15.24
CA ASN A 89 13.84 0.29 -15.64
C ASN A 89 14.05 -0.47 -16.95
N MET A 90 13.31 -1.56 -17.16
CA MET A 90 13.39 -2.33 -18.40
C MET A 90 12.82 -1.54 -19.59
N LEU A 91 11.71 -0.82 -19.40
CA LEU A 91 11.18 0.11 -20.39
C LEU A 91 12.18 1.22 -20.71
N ALA A 92 12.74 1.86 -19.69
CA ALA A 92 13.73 2.94 -19.85
C ALA A 92 15.05 2.46 -20.49
N LYS A 93 15.49 1.22 -20.20
CA LYS A 93 16.68 0.61 -20.82
C LYS A 93 16.53 0.47 -22.33
N THR A 94 15.35 0.11 -22.80
CA THR A 94 15.05 -0.11 -24.21
C THR A 94 14.59 1.14 -24.94
N PHE A 95 14.12 2.18 -24.24
CA PHE A 95 13.64 3.42 -24.81
C PHE A 95 14.75 4.21 -25.54
N ILE A 96 14.46 4.67 -26.73
CA ILE A 96 15.31 5.56 -27.53
C ILE A 96 14.83 7.00 -27.30
N PRO A 97 15.65 7.88 -26.70
CA PRO A 97 15.26 9.26 -26.45
C PRO A 97 14.99 10.02 -27.74
N HIS A 98 13.96 10.86 -27.71
CA HIS A 98 13.59 11.73 -28.79
C HIS A 98 13.78 13.22 -28.40
N ARG A 99 13.91 14.11 -29.40
CA ARG A 99 14.06 15.57 -29.14
C ARG A 99 12.92 16.17 -28.30
N LEU A 100 11.71 15.61 -28.44
CA LEU A 100 10.51 16.04 -27.70
C LEU A 100 10.29 15.23 -26.42
N LEU A 101 10.90 14.05 -26.27
CA LEU A 101 10.70 13.18 -25.12
C LEU A 101 12.03 12.72 -24.55
N SER A 102 12.42 13.32 -23.45
CA SER A 102 13.64 12.92 -22.75
C SER A 102 13.46 11.58 -22.03
N ARG A 103 14.56 10.87 -21.76
CA ARG A 103 14.54 9.64 -20.96
C ARG A 103 13.91 9.86 -19.58
N ALA A 104 14.25 10.96 -18.91
CA ALA A 104 13.70 11.28 -17.58
C ALA A 104 12.19 11.48 -17.61
N THR A 105 11.67 12.19 -18.60
CA THR A 105 10.21 12.37 -18.81
C THR A 105 9.53 11.04 -19.09
N PHE A 106 10.15 10.18 -19.93
CA PHE A 106 9.63 8.85 -20.23
C PHE A 106 9.63 7.94 -18.99
N GLU A 107 10.67 8.00 -18.16
CA GLU A 107 10.72 7.23 -16.90
C GLU A 107 9.63 7.64 -15.92
N GLN A 108 9.36 8.94 -15.79
CA GLN A 108 8.26 9.43 -14.96
C GLN A 108 6.90 8.99 -15.53
N PHE A 109 6.70 9.18 -16.82
CA PHE A 109 5.47 8.80 -17.50
C PHE A 109 5.17 7.30 -17.37
N SER A 110 6.16 6.45 -17.63
CA SER A 110 6.01 4.99 -17.53
C SER A 110 5.81 4.53 -16.09
N LEU A 111 6.46 5.18 -15.11
CA LEU A 111 6.25 4.87 -13.68
C LEU A 111 4.82 5.24 -13.25
N ASP A 112 4.32 6.40 -13.67
CA ASP A 112 2.96 6.83 -13.36
C ASP A 112 1.93 5.86 -13.97
N TRP A 113 2.12 5.45 -15.22
CA TRP A 113 1.26 4.46 -15.86
C TRP A 113 1.24 3.13 -15.09
N LEU A 114 2.40 2.61 -14.73
CA LEU A 114 2.52 1.37 -13.97
C LEU A 114 1.93 1.48 -12.55
N THR A 115 1.99 2.68 -11.95
CA THR A 115 1.55 2.90 -10.57
C THR A 115 0.06 3.15 -10.46
N PHE A 116 -0.50 3.93 -11.38
CA PHE A 116 -1.87 4.44 -11.30
C PHE A 116 -2.80 3.87 -12.38
N GLY A 117 -2.27 3.10 -13.34
CA GLY A 117 -3.01 2.67 -14.51
C GLY A 117 -3.31 3.81 -15.49
N SER A 118 -2.90 5.03 -15.17
CA SER A 118 -3.04 6.22 -16.04
C SER A 118 -1.78 7.05 -15.95
N ALA A 119 -1.34 7.57 -17.10
CA ALA A 119 -0.26 8.53 -17.17
C ALA A 119 -0.56 9.60 -18.23
N TYR A 120 0.07 10.75 -18.08
CA TYR A 120 -0.22 11.93 -18.88
C TYR A 120 1.06 12.54 -19.45
N LEU A 121 0.97 12.98 -20.69
CA LEU A 121 1.99 13.81 -21.34
C LEU A 121 1.35 15.11 -21.78
N GLU A 122 1.90 16.22 -21.34
CA GLU A 122 1.57 17.55 -21.83
C GLU A 122 2.53 17.93 -22.95
N GLN A 123 1.99 18.44 -24.05
CA GLN A 123 2.75 19.06 -25.12
C GLN A 123 2.59 20.59 -25.08
N PRO A 124 3.43 21.32 -24.34
CA PRO A 124 3.36 22.75 -24.32
C PRO A 124 3.69 23.37 -25.69
N ARG A 125 3.12 24.53 -25.97
CA ARG A 125 3.47 25.33 -27.15
C ARG A 125 4.18 26.63 -26.74
N SER A 126 5.14 27.03 -27.51
CA SER A 126 5.74 28.34 -27.36
C SER A 126 4.75 29.45 -27.76
N ARG A 127 5.05 30.70 -27.44
CA ARG A 127 4.23 31.85 -27.88
C ARG A 127 4.11 31.97 -29.41
N LEU A 128 5.00 31.33 -30.16
CA LEU A 128 4.98 31.27 -31.60
C LEU A 128 4.29 29.99 -32.13
N GLY A 129 3.64 29.20 -31.28
CA GLY A 129 2.97 27.98 -31.64
C GLY A 129 3.87 26.76 -31.87
N THR A 130 5.20 26.90 -31.67
CA THR A 130 6.14 25.78 -31.85
C THR A 130 5.97 24.76 -30.71
N ARG A 131 5.97 23.46 -31.06
CA ARG A 131 5.95 22.36 -30.08
C ARG A 131 7.20 22.38 -29.21
N MET A 132 7.00 22.36 -27.91
CA MET A 132 8.07 22.28 -26.92
C MET A 132 8.24 20.82 -26.44
N PRO A 133 9.32 20.50 -25.72
CA PRO A 133 9.49 19.16 -25.15
C PRO A 133 8.31 18.78 -24.27
N LEU A 134 7.91 17.52 -24.38
CA LEU A 134 6.85 16.92 -23.60
C LEU A 134 7.19 16.93 -22.11
N GLN A 135 6.18 17.15 -21.29
CA GLN A 135 6.27 17.11 -19.84
C GLN A 135 5.37 15.99 -19.31
N ALA A 136 5.78 15.33 -18.25
CA ALA A 136 4.97 14.31 -17.56
C ALA A 136 4.48 14.88 -16.23
N PRO A 137 3.33 15.53 -16.18
CA PRO A 137 2.74 15.95 -14.91
C PRO A 137 2.36 14.73 -14.09
N LEU A 138 2.57 14.78 -12.77
CA LEU A 138 2.30 13.66 -11.87
C LEU A 138 0.84 13.22 -11.96
N ALA A 139 0.60 11.98 -12.37
CA ALA A 139 -0.72 11.44 -12.63
C ALA A 139 -1.66 11.55 -11.43
N LYS A 140 -1.15 11.46 -10.21
CA LYS A 140 -1.96 11.58 -8.99
C LYS A 140 -2.72 12.89 -8.86
N TYR A 141 -2.24 13.95 -9.51
CA TYR A 141 -2.86 15.26 -9.47
C TYR A 141 -3.74 15.57 -10.69
N ILE A 142 -3.73 14.71 -11.72
CA ILE A 142 -4.47 14.98 -12.93
C ILE A 142 -5.91 14.49 -12.80
N ARG A 143 -6.84 15.32 -13.31
CA ARG A 143 -8.26 15.01 -13.38
C ARG A 143 -8.75 15.22 -14.80
N ARG A 144 -9.65 14.34 -15.25
CA ARG A 144 -10.31 14.42 -16.54
C ARG A 144 -11.56 15.28 -16.42
N GLY A 145 -11.71 16.29 -17.26
CA GLY A 145 -12.90 17.14 -17.31
C GLY A 145 -14.15 16.39 -17.70
N THR A 146 -15.32 16.93 -17.30
CA THR A 146 -16.63 16.34 -17.65
C THR A 146 -16.92 16.36 -19.13
N ASP A 147 -16.25 17.23 -19.90
CA ASP A 147 -16.30 17.27 -21.37
C ASP A 147 -15.46 16.17 -22.03
N LEU A 148 -14.72 15.40 -21.25
CA LEU A 148 -13.79 14.35 -21.68
C LEU A 148 -12.64 14.84 -22.60
N GLU A 149 -12.47 16.16 -22.73
CA GLU A 149 -11.42 16.78 -23.56
C GLU A 149 -10.42 17.56 -22.70
N THR A 150 -10.93 18.22 -21.66
CA THR A 150 -10.13 19.08 -20.77
C THR A 150 -9.46 18.25 -19.68
N PHE A 151 -8.27 18.68 -19.27
CA PHE A 151 -7.55 18.12 -18.12
C PHE A 151 -7.25 19.21 -17.11
N TYR A 152 -7.27 18.82 -15.85
CA TYR A 152 -6.98 19.70 -14.71
C TYR A 152 -5.86 19.10 -13.88
N GLN A 153 -4.92 19.93 -13.42
CA GLN A 153 -3.99 19.56 -12.37
C GLN A 153 -4.52 20.10 -11.06
N VAL A 154 -4.86 19.23 -10.13
CA VAL A 154 -5.46 19.57 -8.84
C VAL A 154 -4.54 19.09 -7.72
N ARG A 155 -3.73 19.99 -7.16
CA ARG A 155 -2.85 19.71 -6.02
C ARG A 155 -3.55 19.93 -4.69
N SER A 156 -4.41 20.93 -4.65
CA SER A 156 -5.33 21.22 -3.55
C SER A 156 -6.52 22.00 -4.09
N TRP A 157 -7.56 22.18 -3.29
CA TRP A 157 -8.74 22.95 -3.68
C TRP A 157 -8.45 24.44 -4.00
N LYS A 158 -7.25 24.95 -3.67
CA LYS A 158 -6.79 26.32 -3.99
C LYS A 158 -5.70 26.36 -5.06
N ASP A 159 -5.14 25.22 -5.42
CA ASP A 159 -4.04 25.10 -6.37
C ASP A 159 -4.47 24.15 -7.50
N GLU A 160 -5.23 24.69 -8.42
CA GLU A 160 -5.69 24.02 -9.62
C GLU A 160 -5.19 24.76 -10.87
N HIS A 161 -4.87 23.99 -11.87
CA HIS A 161 -4.47 24.47 -13.18
C HIS A 161 -5.25 23.72 -14.25
N GLU A 162 -5.88 24.46 -15.18
CA GLU A 162 -6.53 23.92 -16.35
C GLU A 162 -5.53 23.92 -17.50
N PHE A 163 -5.31 22.75 -18.10
CA PHE A 163 -4.44 22.64 -19.26
C PHE A 163 -5.15 23.14 -20.54
N GLU A 164 -4.35 23.64 -21.47
CA GLU A 164 -4.86 24.00 -22.80
C GLU A 164 -5.51 22.77 -23.47
N LYS A 165 -6.70 22.94 -24.05
CA LYS A 165 -7.41 21.85 -24.72
C LYS A 165 -6.54 21.22 -25.80
N GLY A 166 -6.47 19.89 -25.78
CA GLY A 166 -5.67 19.10 -26.71
C GLY A 166 -4.17 19.14 -26.46
N SER A 167 -3.70 19.81 -25.39
CA SER A 167 -2.27 19.79 -25.00
C SER A 167 -1.88 18.56 -24.21
N VAL A 168 -2.82 17.89 -23.56
CA VAL A 168 -2.56 16.72 -22.70
C VAL A 168 -3.08 15.45 -23.35
N ILE A 169 -2.23 14.43 -23.35
CA ILE A 169 -2.54 13.08 -23.78
C ILE A 169 -2.57 12.17 -22.55
N GLN A 170 -3.56 11.32 -22.49
CA GLN A 170 -3.72 10.29 -21.47
C GLN A 170 -3.46 8.92 -22.08
N LEU A 171 -2.50 8.19 -21.52
CA LEU A 171 -2.40 6.74 -21.67
C LEU A 171 -3.12 6.09 -20.50
N ARG A 172 -4.06 5.20 -20.78
CA ARG A 172 -4.90 4.55 -19.78
C ARG A 172 -4.80 3.04 -19.91
N GLU A 173 -4.62 2.36 -18.78
CA GLU A 173 -4.79 0.90 -18.72
C GLU A 173 -6.27 0.56 -18.81
N ALA A 174 -6.61 -0.40 -19.68
CA ALA A 174 -7.99 -0.80 -19.85
C ALA A 174 -8.47 -1.59 -18.62
N ASP A 175 -9.64 -1.24 -18.14
CA ASP A 175 -10.31 -1.95 -17.05
C ASP A 175 -11.79 -2.18 -17.41
N ILE A 176 -12.35 -3.30 -16.93
CA ILE A 176 -13.73 -3.70 -17.27
C ILE A 176 -14.78 -2.80 -16.60
N ASN A 177 -14.42 -2.07 -15.56
CA ASN A 177 -15.33 -1.22 -14.79
C ASN A 177 -15.01 0.28 -14.94
N GLN A 178 -13.99 0.65 -15.76
CA GLN A 178 -13.52 2.04 -15.82
C GLN A 178 -13.34 2.52 -17.26
N GLU A 179 -14.01 3.63 -17.58
CA GLU A 179 -13.93 4.25 -18.90
C GLU A 179 -13.03 5.50 -18.93
N ILE A 180 -12.88 6.20 -17.80
CA ILE A 180 -12.22 7.50 -17.71
C ILE A 180 -10.78 7.39 -17.23
N TYR A 181 -10.58 6.59 -16.19
CA TYR A 181 -9.26 6.32 -15.62
C TYR A 181 -8.87 4.85 -15.82
N GLY A 182 -7.59 4.57 -15.80
CA GLY A 182 -7.08 3.20 -15.71
C GLY A 182 -7.03 2.72 -14.26
N VAL A 183 -7.02 1.41 -14.10
CA VAL A 183 -6.72 0.75 -12.83
C VAL A 183 -5.36 0.05 -12.98
N PRO A 184 -4.42 0.21 -12.04
CA PRO A 184 -3.12 -0.40 -12.18
C PRO A 184 -3.21 -1.92 -12.05
N GLU A 185 -2.49 -2.66 -12.90
CA GLU A 185 -2.51 -4.13 -12.93
C GLU A 185 -2.18 -4.77 -11.56
N TRP A 186 -1.26 -4.17 -10.82
CA TRP A 186 -0.84 -4.65 -9.51
C TRP A 186 -1.89 -4.51 -8.40
N PHE A 187 -3.01 -3.82 -8.69
CA PHE A 187 -4.06 -3.61 -7.70
C PHE A 187 -4.62 -4.93 -7.14
N CYS A 188 -4.66 -5.98 -7.95
CA CYS A 188 -5.04 -7.33 -7.50
C CYS A 188 -4.15 -7.87 -6.36
N ALA A 189 -2.89 -7.44 -6.27
CA ALA A 189 -1.94 -7.86 -5.24
C ALA A 189 -1.90 -6.91 -4.02
N LEU A 190 -2.77 -5.90 -3.96
CA LEU A 190 -2.78 -4.91 -2.88
C LEU A 190 -2.93 -5.54 -1.50
N GLN A 191 -3.84 -6.50 -1.35
CA GLN A 191 -4.07 -7.18 -0.07
C GLN A 191 -2.82 -7.95 0.40
N SER A 192 -2.13 -8.62 -0.52
CA SER A 192 -0.88 -9.32 -0.22
C SER A 192 0.25 -8.33 0.13
N ALA A 193 0.27 -7.13 -0.47
CA ALA A 193 1.22 -6.08 -0.10
C ALA A 193 0.97 -5.56 1.33
N LEU A 194 -0.28 -5.29 1.69
CA LEU A 194 -0.68 -4.86 3.04
C LEU A 194 -0.45 -5.96 4.09
N LEU A 195 -0.68 -7.23 3.73
CA LEU A 195 -0.37 -8.36 4.59
C LEU A 195 1.15 -8.48 4.83
N ASN A 196 1.96 -8.28 3.79
CA ASN A 196 3.42 -8.27 3.90
C ASN A 196 3.93 -7.14 4.79
N GLU A 197 3.32 -5.96 4.70
CA GLU A 197 3.56 -4.83 5.60
C GLU A 197 3.24 -5.21 7.04
N SER A 198 2.04 -5.73 7.29
CA SER A 198 1.58 -6.12 8.63
C SER A 198 2.50 -7.15 9.26
N ALA A 199 2.94 -8.16 8.50
CA ALA A 199 3.91 -9.16 8.95
C ALA A 199 5.27 -8.52 9.29
N THR A 200 5.69 -7.51 8.52
CA THR A 200 6.94 -6.75 8.78
C THR A 200 6.83 -5.91 10.04
N LEU A 201 5.71 -5.20 10.23
CA LEU A 201 5.44 -4.38 11.41
C LEU A 201 5.37 -5.23 12.67
N PHE A 202 4.68 -6.38 12.59
CA PHE A 202 4.61 -7.30 13.71
C PHE A 202 6.01 -7.84 14.05
N ARG A 203 6.77 -8.32 13.08
CA ARG A 203 8.14 -8.80 13.28
C ARG A 203 9.03 -7.73 13.88
N ARG A 204 8.96 -6.49 13.39
CA ARG A 204 9.69 -5.35 13.93
C ARG A 204 9.33 -5.12 15.41
N LYS A 205 8.05 -5.17 15.73
CA LYS A 205 7.59 -5.02 17.12
C LYS A 205 8.05 -6.17 18.01
N TYR A 206 7.98 -7.41 17.52
CA TYR A 206 8.46 -8.58 18.20
C TYR A 206 9.96 -8.45 18.57
N TYR A 207 10.80 -8.06 17.62
CA TYR A 207 12.22 -7.84 17.88
C TYR A 207 12.48 -6.63 18.80
N ASN A 208 11.75 -5.55 18.66
CA ASN A 208 11.86 -4.40 19.56
C ASN A 208 11.46 -4.74 21.00
N ASN A 209 10.62 -5.74 21.18
CA ASN A 209 10.21 -6.27 22.48
C ASN A 209 11.13 -7.40 22.99
N GLY A 210 12.37 -7.50 22.50
CA GLY A 210 13.33 -8.51 22.95
C GLY A 210 13.00 -9.93 22.52
N SER A 211 12.33 -10.10 21.38
CA SER A 211 11.92 -11.41 20.83
C SER A 211 10.92 -12.18 21.68
N HIS A 212 10.06 -11.47 22.41
CA HIS A 212 8.98 -12.06 23.19
C HIS A 212 7.62 -11.47 22.78
N ALA A 213 6.61 -12.32 22.71
CA ALA A 213 5.23 -11.88 22.48
C ALA A 213 4.64 -11.11 23.68
N GLY A 214 5.37 -11.08 24.77
CA GLY A 214 4.99 -10.51 26.05
C GLY A 214 4.80 -11.58 27.13
N PHE A 215 4.59 -11.15 28.33
CA PHE A 215 4.25 -12.03 29.45
C PHE A 215 3.09 -11.44 30.24
N ILE A 216 2.39 -12.31 30.96
CA ILE A 216 1.41 -11.94 31.97
C ILE A 216 2.11 -12.06 33.29
N LEU A 217 2.29 -10.94 34.02
CA LEU A 217 2.72 -10.97 35.41
C LEU A 217 1.49 -11.17 36.27
N TYR A 218 1.35 -12.35 36.85
CA TYR A 218 0.26 -12.68 37.75
C TYR A 218 0.76 -12.67 39.19
N MET A 219 0.18 -11.82 40.03
CA MET A 219 0.54 -11.69 41.44
C MET A 219 -0.67 -12.08 42.28
N THR A 220 -0.47 -13.03 43.21
CA THR A 220 -1.49 -13.50 44.15
C THR A 220 -1.20 -13.12 45.57
N ASP A 221 0.01 -12.64 45.86
CA ASP A 221 0.39 -12.21 47.21
C ASP A 221 -0.26 -10.87 47.57
N ALA A 222 -0.74 -10.76 48.79
CA ALA A 222 -1.25 -9.50 49.30
C ALA A 222 -0.06 -8.52 49.46
N ALA A 223 0.03 -7.56 48.56
CA ALA A 223 0.97 -6.47 48.74
C ALA A 223 0.65 -5.75 50.06
N GLN A 224 1.65 -5.55 50.88
CA GLN A 224 1.49 -4.90 52.17
C GLN A 224 1.21 -3.39 52.02
N ASN A 225 1.39 -2.82 50.79
CA ASN A 225 1.20 -1.40 50.52
C ASN A 225 0.69 -1.17 49.08
N GLU A 226 -0.33 -0.31 48.91
CA GLU A 226 -0.80 0.10 47.58
C GLU A 226 0.28 0.87 46.80
N GLU A 227 1.19 1.56 47.49
CA GLU A 227 2.31 2.30 46.90
C GLU A 227 3.30 1.38 46.16
N ASP A 228 3.52 0.15 46.64
CA ASP A 228 4.41 -0.81 45.99
C ASP A 228 3.82 -1.35 44.69
N ILE A 229 2.49 -1.50 44.62
CA ILE A 229 1.78 -1.91 43.40
C ILE A 229 1.84 -0.81 42.34
N ASP A 230 1.65 0.45 42.73
CA ASP A 230 1.72 1.58 41.85
C ASP A 230 3.14 1.87 41.36
N ALA A 231 4.15 1.65 42.22
CA ALA A 231 5.55 1.72 41.84
C ALA A 231 5.91 0.63 40.81
N LEU A 232 5.48 -0.63 41.06
CA LEU A 232 5.68 -1.73 40.11
C LEU A 232 4.93 -1.50 38.79
N ARG A 233 3.69 -1.01 38.84
CA ARG A 233 2.89 -0.64 37.68
C ARG A 233 3.58 0.48 36.87
N THR A 234 4.08 1.49 37.55
CA THR A 234 4.78 2.61 36.94
C THR A 234 6.09 2.15 36.31
N ALA A 235 6.86 1.30 36.98
CA ALA A 235 8.08 0.72 36.44
C ALA A 235 7.81 -0.12 35.19
N LEU A 236 6.74 -0.92 35.17
CA LEU A 236 6.32 -1.70 33.97
C LEU A 236 5.81 -0.80 32.85
N LYS A 237 5.16 0.32 33.15
CA LYS A 237 4.73 1.32 32.17
C LYS A 237 5.87 2.16 31.62
N THR A 238 6.86 2.49 32.43
CA THR A 238 7.96 3.39 32.06
C THR A 238 9.16 2.65 31.48
N ALA A 239 9.20 1.32 31.51
CA ALA A 239 10.19 0.51 30.80
C ALA A 239 10.06 0.69 29.29
N LYS A 240 10.41 1.90 28.81
CA LYS A 240 10.46 2.28 27.39
C LYS A 240 11.86 2.02 26.86
N GLY A 241 11.99 1.13 25.89
CA GLY A 241 13.27 0.85 25.23
C GLY A 241 13.15 -0.36 24.30
N PRO A 242 14.24 -0.75 23.61
CA PRO A 242 14.32 -2.05 22.97
C PRO A 242 14.10 -3.10 24.07
N GLY A 243 12.93 -3.73 24.10
CA GLY A 243 12.48 -4.58 25.20
C GLY A 243 11.15 -4.17 25.84
N ASN A 244 10.42 -3.23 25.23
CA ASN A 244 9.07 -2.88 25.69
C ASN A 244 8.11 -4.03 25.37
N PHE A 245 8.02 -4.95 26.36
CA PHE A 245 7.14 -6.11 26.31
C PHE A 245 5.69 -5.65 26.39
N ARG A 246 4.79 -6.30 25.65
CA ARG A 246 3.37 -6.25 25.97
C ARG A 246 3.16 -7.06 27.24
N ASN A 247 3.29 -6.40 28.37
CA ASN A 247 3.13 -7.02 29.65
C ASN A 247 1.72 -6.75 30.15
N LEU A 248 0.98 -7.80 30.47
CA LEU A 248 -0.27 -7.68 31.20
C LEU A 248 0.06 -7.86 32.69
N PHE A 249 -0.28 -6.86 33.48
CA PHE A 249 -0.19 -6.94 34.94
C PHE A 249 -1.56 -7.31 35.49
N VAL A 250 -1.64 -8.40 36.22
CA VAL A 250 -2.83 -8.82 36.98
C VAL A 250 -2.50 -8.94 38.43
N TYR A 251 -3.13 -8.12 39.25
CA TYR A 251 -3.03 -8.19 40.71
C TYR A 251 -4.32 -8.80 41.28
N ALA A 252 -4.21 -9.91 42.02
CA ALA A 252 -5.33 -10.58 42.66
C ALA A 252 -5.01 -10.79 44.15
N PRO A 253 -5.47 -9.92 45.04
CA PRO A 253 -5.28 -10.09 46.47
C PRO A 253 -6.04 -11.31 46.98
N ASN A 254 -5.42 -12.13 47.87
CA ASN A 254 -5.92 -13.35 48.47
C ASN A 254 -5.73 -14.65 47.63
N GLY A 255 -4.85 -14.69 46.66
CA GLY A 255 -4.46 -15.94 45.99
C GLY A 255 -3.52 -16.79 46.85
N LYS A 256 -3.65 -18.10 46.76
CA LYS A 256 -2.74 -19.06 47.41
C LYS A 256 -1.89 -19.76 46.36
N LYS A 257 -0.61 -19.99 46.71
CA LYS A 257 0.45 -20.68 45.95
C LYS A 257 1.18 -19.85 44.91
N GLU A 258 2.49 -19.72 45.15
CA GLU A 258 3.45 -19.10 44.23
C GLU A 258 3.09 -17.65 43.84
N GLY A 259 3.24 -16.73 44.82
CA GLY A 259 2.74 -15.37 44.86
C GLY A 259 3.01 -14.47 43.62
N ILE A 260 3.95 -14.83 42.75
CA ILE A 260 4.26 -14.16 41.52
C ILE A 260 4.52 -15.20 40.43
N GLN A 261 3.76 -15.16 39.34
CA GLN A 261 3.99 -16.01 38.18
C GLN A 261 4.14 -15.16 36.91
N LEU A 262 5.22 -15.45 36.19
CA LEU A 262 5.45 -14.95 34.86
C LEU A 262 4.91 -15.99 33.85
N ILE A 263 3.78 -15.68 33.22
CA ILE A 263 3.18 -16.56 32.24
C ILE A 263 3.55 -16.02 30.85
N PRO A 264 4.46 -16.67 30.11
CA PRO A 264 4.78 -16.22 28.75
C PRO A 264 3.56 -16.39 27.86
N VAL A 265 3.22 -15.36 27.08
CA VAL A 265 2.27 -15.49 25.99
C VAL A 265 2.94 -16.32 24.90
N SER A 266 2.33 -17.47 24.60
CA SER A 266 2.88 -18.57 23.78
C SER A 266 3.70 -18.10 22.56
N GLU A 267 4.95 -18.57 22.49
CA GLU A 267 5.92 -18.21 21.41
C GLU A 267 5.93 -19.19 20.23
N VAL A 268 5.23 -20.31 20.34
CA VAL A 268 5.61 -21.54 19.62
C VAL A 268 5.30 -21.53 18.13
N ALA A 269 4.39 -20.71 17.62
CA ALA A 269 4.02 -20.70 16.20
C ALA A 269 4.56 -19.51 15.41
N ALA A 270 4.99 -18.45 16.08
CA ALA A 270 5.18 -17.16 15.43
C ALA A 270 6.37 -17.11 14.43
N LYS A 271 7.47 -17.80 14.69
CA LYS A 271 8.70 -17.66 13.85
C LYS A 271 8.54 -18.24 12.46
N ASP A 272 7.96 -19.42 12.35
CA ASP A 272 7.82 -20.13 11.07
C ASP A 272 6.65 -19.58 10.24
N GLU A 273 5.57 -19.17 10.90
CA GLU A 273 4.41 -18.57 10.24
C GLU A 273 4.73 -17.21 9.60
N PHE A 274 5.51 -16.35 10.26
CA PHE A 274 5.88 -15.04 9.68
C PHE A 274 6.77 -15.17 8.45
N GLY A 275 7.68 -16.14 8.44
CA GLY A 275 8.49 -16.47 7.28
C GLY A 275 7.63 -16.94 6.12
N SER A 276 6.68 -17.81 6.41
CA SER A 276 5.73 -18.36 5.42
C SER A 276 4.83 -17.26 4.85
N ILE A 277 4.19 -16.43 5.69
CA ILE A 277 3.34 -15.32 5.26
C ILE A 277 4.12 -14.36 4.35
N LYS A 278 5.36 -14.02 4.73
CA LYS A 278 6.19 -13.14 3.88
C LYS A 278 6.56 -13.75 2.54
N ASN A 279 6.80 -15.04 2.48
CA ASN A 279 7.11 -15.72 1.23
C ASN A 279 5.87 -15.82 0.33
N ILE A 280 4.73 -16.25 0.87
CA ILE A 280 3.46 -16.35 0.12
C ILE A 280 3.06 -14.96 -0.39
N SER A 281 3.01 -13.97 0.49
CA SER A 281 2.63 -12.61 0.08
C SER A 281 3.62 -11.95 -0.87
N ARG A 282 4.91 -12.34 -0.86
CA ARG A 282 5.87 -11.97 -1.90
C ARG A 282 5.50 -12.57 -3.24
N ASP A 283 5.23 -13.87 -3.25
CA ASP A 283 4.96 -14.60 -4.48
C ASP A 283 3.65 -14.11 -5.13
N ASP A 284 2.63 -13.83 -4.35
CA ASP A 284 1.40 -13.18 -4.82
C ASP A 284 1.68 -11.80 -5.46
N GLN A 285 2.51 -10.97 -4.82
CA GLN A 285 2.86 -9.65 -5.35
C GLN A 285 3.64 -9.76 -6.66
N LEU A 286 4.59 -10.67 -6.74
CA LEU A 286 5.38 -10.89 -7.95
C LEU A 286 4.51 -11.48 -9.07
N ALA A 287 3.55 -12.35 -8.74
CA ALA A 287 2.55 -12.85 -9.68
C ALA A 287 1.63 -11.72 -10.18
N GLY A 288 1.12 -10.87 -9.30
CA GLY A 288 0.31 -9.70 -9.67
C GLY A 288 1.06 -8.66 -10.50
N LEU A 289 2.38 -8.57 -10.34
CA LEU A 289 3.27 -7.75 -11.17
C LEU A 289 3.74 -8.48 -12.44
N ARG A 290 3.49 -9.79 -12.57
CA ARG A 290 4.01 -10.66 -13.64
C ARG A 290 5.53 -10.59 -13.77
N VAL A 291 6.23 -10.55 -12.63
CA VAL A 291 7.69 -10.52 -12.58
C VAL A 291 8.20 -11.81 -11.95
N TYR A 292 9.09 -12.50 -12.65
CA TYR A 292 9.66 -13.74 -12.14
C TYR A 292 10.59 -13.47 -10.95
N PRO A 293 10.48 -14.25 -9.85
CA PRO A 293 11.31 -14.06 -8.65
C PRO A 293 12.80 -13.98 -8.94
N GLN A 294 13.30 -14.80 -9.88
CA GLN A 294 14.72 -14.85 -10.26
C GLN A 294 15.22 -13.51 -10.81
N LEU A 295 14.38 -12.79 -11.55
CA LEU A 295 14.70 -11.46 -12.11
C LEU A 295 14.80 -10.39 -11.04
N MET A 296 14.23 -10.65 -9.86
CA MET A 296 14.32 -9.78 -8.68
C MET A 296 15.44 -10.19 -7.71
N GLY A 297 16.28 -11.15 -8.08
CA GLY A 297 17.33 -11.68 -7.20
C GLY A 297 16.80 -12.51 -6.04
N VAL A 298 15.55 -12.97 -6.12
CA VAL A 298 14.94 -13.86 -5.12
C VAL A 298 15.25 -15.31 -5.52
N VAL A 299 15.93 -16.03 -4.63
CA VAL A 299 16.17 -17.46 -4.82
C VAL A 299 14.90 -18.22 -4.45
N PRO A 300 14.27 -18.97 -5.37
CA PRO A 300 13.12 -19.81 -5.04
C PRO A 300 13.51 -20.89 -4.05
N GLN A 301 12.65 -21.19 -3.09
CA GLN A 301 12.91 -22.28 -2.11
C GLN A 301 12.99 -23.65 -2.78
N ASN A 302 12.30 -23.85 -3.91
CA ASN A 302 12.33 -25.06 -4.72
C ASN A 302 12.99 -24.74 -6.07
N ALA A 303 14.30 -24.82 -6.14
CA ALA A 303 15.10 -24.46 -7.31
C ALA A 303 14.96 -25.42 -8.52
N GLY A 304 14.10 -26.42 -8.44
CA GLY A 304 14.07 -27.57 -9.38
C GLY A 304 13.37 -27.34 -10.72
N GLY A 305 13.00 -26.10 -11.14
CA GLY A 305 12.17 -26.02 -12.33
C GLY A 305 12.20 -24.78 -13.22
N PHE A 306 12.99 -23.76 -12.92
CA PHE A 306 12.86 -22.49 -13.68
C PHE A 306 13.95 -22.21 -14.74
N GLY A 307 14.77 -23.20 -15.12
CA GLY A 307 15.77 -22.99 -16.15
C GLY A 307 16.86 -21.95 -15.80
N SER A 308 17.53 -21.43 -16.80
CA SER A 308 18.52 -20.37 -16.61
C SER A 308 17.86 -19.00 -16.40
N ILE A 309 18.54 -18.07 -15.72
CA ILE A 309 18.06 -16.68 -15.54
C ILE A 309 17.91 -15.99 -16.90
N SER A 310 18.77 -16.31 -17.88
CA SER A 310 18.68 -15.77 -19.24
C SER A 310 17.42 -16.22 -19.95
N ASP A 311 17.03 -17.50 -19.82
CA ASP A 311 15.79 -18.00 -20.43
C ASP A 311 14.56 -17.35 -19.77
N ALA A 312 14.56 -17.24 -18.45
CA ALA A 312 13.49 -16.52 -17.74
C ALA A 312 13.40 -15.06 -18.17
N ALA A 313 14.51 -14.38 -18.39
CA ALA A 313 14.54 -13.00 -18.86
C ALA A 313 14.04 -12.89 -20.31
N ALA A 314 14.38 -13.84 -21.19
CA ALA A 314 13.92 -13.88 -22.58
C ALA A 314 12.39 -14.08 -22.64
N VAL A 315 11.88 -15.05 -21.89
CA VAL A 315 10.43 -15.31 -21.82
C VAL A 315 9.70 -14.13 -21.24
N TRP A 316 10.20 -13.53 -20.15
CA TRP A 316 9.60 -12.34 -19.56
C TRP A 316 9.60 -11.16 -20.52
N ALA A 317 10.68 -10.95 -21.28
CA ALA A 317 10.77 -9.88 -22.26
C ALA A 317 9.69 -10.02 -23.34
N SER A 318 9.48 -11.23 -23.84
CA SER A 318 8.47 -11.51 -24.87
C SER A 318 7.04 -11.40 -24.32
N LEU A 319 6.78 -11.90 -23.12
CA LEU A 319 5.41 -11.97 -22.57
C LEU A 319 4.96 -10.69 -21.84
N GLU A 320 5.89 -9.89 -21.34
CA GLU A 320 5.57 -8.69 -20.54
C GLU A 320 6.16 -7.40 -21.12
N LEU A 321 7.47 -7.38 -21.43
CA LEU A 321 8.11 -6.15 -21.87
C LEU A 321 7.60 -5.70 -23.25
N GLU A 322 7.54 -6.59 -24.22
CA GLU A 322 7.04 -6.27 -25.58
C GLU A 322 5.57 -5.82 -25.58
N PRO A 323 4.64 -6.47 -24.86
CA PRO A 323 3.29 -5.96 -24.70
C PRO A 323 3.21 -4.57 -24.04
N MET A 324 4.01 -4.31 -23.00
CA MET A 324 4.09 -2.98 -22.39
C MET A 324 4.62 -1.92 -23.37
N GLN A 325 5.64 -2.25 -24.16
CA GLN A 325 6.16 -1.38 -25.21
C GLN A 325 5.10 -1.09 -26.28
N ALA A 326 4.39 -2.12 -26.76
CA ALA A 326 3.29 -1.96 -27.71
C ALA A 326 2.18 -1.03 -27.20
N ARG A 327 1.87 -1.12 -25.88
CA ARG A 327 0.92 -0.22 -25.24
C ARG A 327 1.41 1.23 -25.25
N LEU A 328 2.67 1.46 -24.93
CA LEU A 328 3.28 2.79 -24.91
C LEU A 328 3.39 3.41 -26.31
N LEU A 329 3.54 2.61 -27.36
CA LEU A 329 3.55 3.10 -28.75
C LEU A 329 2.24 3.78 -29.18
N GLN A 330 1.11 3.50 -28.52
CA GLN A 330 -0.16 4.20 -28.76
C GLN A 330 -0.04 5.73 -28.57
N VAL A 331 0.91 6.18 -27.75
CA VAL A 331 1.20 7.61 -27.58
C VAL A 331 1.60 8.27 -28.90
N ASN A 332 2.30 7.57 -29.78
CA ASN A 332 2.70 8.08 -31.08
C ASN A 332 1.47 8.39 -31.98
N GLU A 333 0.47 7.51 -31.93
CA GLU A 333 -0.79 7.70 -32.68
C GLU A 333 -1.54 8.93 -32.15
N LEU A 334 -1.59 9.08 -30.81
CA LEU A 334 -2.27 10.21 -30.17
C LEU A 334 -1.55 11.55 -30.44
N LEU A 335 -0.21 11.54 -30.55
CA LEU A 335 0.60 12.72 -30.85
C LEU A 335 0.67 13.05 -32.34
N GLY A 336 0.44 12.04 -33.19
CA GLY A 336 0.69 12.14 -34.63
C GLY A 336 2.17 12.30 -35.00
N GLU A 337 3.08 11.91 -34.11
CA GLU A 337 4.54 11.93 -34.28
C GLU A 337 5.17 10.75 -33.52
N GLU A 338 6.16 10.11 -34.12
CA GLU A 338 6.85 8.96 -33.52
C GLU A 338 7.89 9.42 -32.48
N VAL A 339 7.42 9.65 -31.25
CA VAL A 339 8.26 10.11 -30.13
C VAL A 339 8.75 8.98 -29.22
N ILE A 340 8.05 7.84 -29.26
CA ILE A 340 8.42 6.64 -28.50
C ILE A 340 8.90 5.56 -29.47
N GLN A 341 10.14 5.16 -29.28
CA GLN A 341 10.76 4.04 -29.97
C GLN A 341 11.52 3.18 -28.98
N PHE A 342 11.56 1.88 -29.25
CA PHE A 342 12.30 0.94 -28.43
C PHE A 342 13.34 0.21 -29.26
N LYS A 343 14.54 0.04 -28.71
CA LYS A 343 15.52 -0.89 -29.23
C LYS A 343 15.23 -2.30 -28.73
N ARG A 344 15.62 -3.28 -29.53
CA ARG A 344 15.54 -4.68 -29.15
C ARG A 344 16.37 -4.91 -27.88
N ILE A 345 15.85 -5.72 -26.96
CA ILE A 345 16.62 -6.10 -25.79
C ILE A 345 17.67 -7.16 -26.17
N GLU A 346 18.92 -6.87 -25.88
CA GLU A 346 20.00 -7.84 -25.96
C GLU A 346 20.17 -8.44 -24.58
N LEU A 347 19.85 -9.71 -24.44
CA LEU A 347 20.11 -10.50 -23.24
C LEU A 347 21.49 -11.12 -23.44
N ALA A 348 22.45 -10.73 -22.60
CA ALA A 348 23.82 -11.24 -22.65
C ALA A 348 23.88 -12.73 -22.25
#